data_4106885c02e3dcc25534ee5b183be943
#
_entry.id   4106885c02e3dcc25534ee5b183be943
#
_cell.length_a   1.000
_cell.length_b   1.000
_cell.length_c   1.000
_cell.angle_alpha   90.00
_cell.angle_beta   90.00
_cell.angle_gamma   90.00
#
_symmetry.space_group_name_H-M   'P 1'
#
loop_
_entity.id
_entity.type
_entity.pdbx_description
1 polymer ?
#
loop_
_entity_poly.entity_id
_entity_poly.type
_entity_poly.pdbx_seq_one_letter_code
_entity_poly.pdbx_strand_id
1 'polypeptide(L)'
;MTSSRRTVLAAAGALALVGAAPVLAQGKRKLRFGVGPLLPTAEDTKKAYMPFFAHLARELDADFELFATTDWAGMAVAMGAGQLDLAWMGPWGYIIANNSTGCTALATVKYDEKPVYYAVIIGKPGLKVNKFPDDTRGLTMSFADVGSTSGWLIPTWYAKEVWKIDPKTYWKYSEGATHAANEMAVQAGQSDMATDFDRNRNAMIESGRVKADSNKILWTSKPLPNDAIAVPKNTPAAFIAQVQKIVTAITVDQARTLLPNHYTGFVKADHAAYESIEKAGIAVGKIKKV
;
A
#
# COMPACT_ATOMS: atom_id res chain seq x y z
N MET A 1 -6.15 57.23 83.82
CA MET A 1 -5.89 58.18 82.73
C MET A 1 -5.91 57.45 81.43
N THR A 2 -6.99 57.62 80.68
CA THR A 2 -7.09 57.99 79.31
C THR A 2 -6.33 57.08 78.29
N SER A 3 -6.84 56.52 77.27
CA SER A 3 -7.77 56.97 76.23
C SER A 3 -8.11 55.86 75.26
N SER A 4 -9.33 55.78 74.87
CA SER A 4 -9.87 54.95 73.77
C SER A 4 -9.34 55.38 72.41
N ARG A 5 -9.04 54.44 71.53
CA ARG A 5 -9.10 54.70 70.09
C ARG A 5 -9.71 53.49 69.34
N ARG A 6 -10.80 53.81 68.70
CA ARG A 6 -11.53 52.93 67.78
C ARG A 6 -10.71 52.74 66.52
N THR A 7 -10.53 51.47 66.11
CA THR A 7 -9.97 51.13 64.80
C THR A 7 -11.09 50.66 63.90
N VAL A 8 -11.32 51.39 62.85
CA VAL A 8 -12.26 51.06 61.76
C VAL A 8 -11.65 50.00 60.87
N LEU A 9 -12.32 48.85 60.72
CA LEU A 9 -11.96 47.80 59.70
C LEU A 9 -12.48 48.25 58.34
N ALA A 10 -11.57 48.52 57.39
CA ALA A 10 -11.88 48.66 55.99
C ALA A 10 -11.70 47.30 55.36
N ALA A 11 -12.80 46.67 54.91
CA ALA A 11 -12.80 45.47 54.11
C ALA A 11 -12.51 45.87 52.67
N ALA A 12 -11.31 45.50 52.14
CA ALA A 12 -10.94 45.59 50.72
C ALA A 12 -11.35 44.30 50.04
N GLY A 13 -12.41 44.35 49.25
CA GLY A 13 -12.80 43.24 48.35
C GLY A 13 -11.83 43.12 47.18
N ALA A 14 -11.08 42.03 47.13
CA ALA A 14 -10.27 41.67 45.98
C ALA A 14 -11.17 40.99 44.93
N LEU A 15 -11.53 41.68 43.86
CA LEU A 15 -12.08 41.08 42.67
C LEU A 15 -10.94 40.28 41.97
N ALA A 16 -11.00 38.95 42.05
CA ALA A 16 -10.17 38.09 41.23
C ALA A 16 -10.68 38.15 39.78
N LEU A 17 -10.00 38.90 38.94
CA LEU A 17 -10.10 38.79 37.49
C LEU A 17 -9.52 37.44 37.07
N VAL A 18 -10.40 36.47 36.88
CA VAL A 18 -10.05 35.21 36.17
C VAL A 18 -9.81 35.60 34.71
N GLY A 19 -8.56 35.89 34.37
CA GLY A 19 -8.13 36.06 32.99
C GLY A 19 -8.34 34.74 32.23
N ALA A 20 -9.33 34.72 31.35
CA ALA A 20 -9.44 33.67 30.37
C ALA A 20 -8.17 33.71 29.50
N ALA A 21 -7.22 32.78 29.73
CA ALA A 21 -6.09 32.58 28.83
C ALA A 21 -6.66 32.29 27.45
N PRO A 22 -6.17 32.94 26.37
CA PRO A 22 -6.60 32.58 25.03
C PRO A 22 -6.21 31.15 24.83
N VAL A 23 -7.19 30.26 24.57
CA VAL A 23 -6.98 28.95 24.04
C VAL A 23 -6.37 29.19 22.65
N LEU A 24 -5.06 29.13 22.57
CA LEU A 24 -4.37 29.07 21.29
C LEU A 24 -4.99 27.87 20.55
N ALA A 25 -5.75 28.14 19.50
CA ALA A 25 -6.26 27.12 18.61
C ALA A 25 -5.02 26.34 18.10
N GLN A 26 -4.79 25.15 18.67
CA GLN A 26 -3.78 24.26 18.13
C GLN A 26 -4.20 24.00 16.69
N GLY A 27 -3.35 24.40 15.74
CA GLY A 27 -3.55 24.12 14.32
C GLY A 27 -3.80 22.62 14.14
N LYS A 28 -4.62 22.26 13.14
CA LYS A 28 -4.91 20.86 12.87
C LYS A 28 -3.62 20.06 12.73
N ARG A 29 -3.63 18.84 13.27
CA ARG A 29 -2.52 17.90 13.08
C ARG A 29 -2.30 17.68 11.58
N LYS A 30 -1.06 17.78 11.10
CA LYS A 30 -0.71 17.49 9.71
C LYS A 30 -0.25 16.03 9.61
N LEU A 31 -0.92 15.23 8.79
CA LEU A 31 -0.62 13.82 8.57
C LEU A 31 0.12 13.64 7.23
N ARG A 32 1.04 12.70 7.20
CA ARG A 32 1.80 12.32 6.00
C ARG A 32 1.36 10.95 5.55
N PHE A 33 0.65 10.90 4.44
CA PHE A 33 0.15 9.67 3.85
C PHE A 33 1.02 9.22 2.69
N GLY A 34 1.21 7.92 2.55
CA GLY A 34 1.93 7.31 1.45
C GLY A 34 1.05 6.39 0.63
N VAL A 35 1.29 6.33 -0.69
CA VAL A 35 0.65 5.38 -1.59
C VAL A 35 1.68 4.81 -2.57
N GLY A 36 1.70 3.48 -2.73
CA GLY A 36 2.61 2.78 -3.65
C GLY A 36 2.30 3.04 -5.12
N PRO A 37 3.17 2.59 -6.04
CA PRO A 37 3.05 2.85 -7.48
C PRO A 37 1.99 1.93 -8.12
N LEU A 38 0.72 2.25 -7.90
CA LEU A 38 -0.43 1.47 -8.36
C LEU A 38 -0.85 1.81 -9.79
N LEU A 39 -0.46 2.99 -10.30
CA LEU A 39 -0.71 3.43 -11.67
C LEU A 39 0.63 3.76 -12.38
N PRO A 40 0.65 3.94 -13.71
CA PRO A 40 1.88 4.11 -14.47
C PRO A 40 2.78 5.24 -14.03
N THR A 41 2.23 6.31 -13.48
CA THR A 41 3.00 7.42 -12.93
C THR A 41 2.63 7.70 -11.48
N ALA A 42 3.56 8.26 -10.70
CA ALA A 42 3.31 8.69 -9.33
C ALA A 42 2.19 9.76 -9.27
N GLU A 43 2.12 10.64 -10.25
CA GLU A 43 1.08 11.69 -10.32
C GLU A 43 -0.30 11.09 -10.60
N ASP A 44 -0.42 10.14 -11.54
CA ASP A 44 -1.68 9.42 -11.79
C ASP A 44 -2.14 8.69 -10.52
N THR A 45 -1.22 8.01 -9.83
CA THR A 45 -1.50 7.33 -8.57
C THR A 45 -1.99 8.32 -7.52
N LYS A 46 -1.26 9.40 -7.30
CA LYS A 46 -1.64 10.44 -6.34
C LYS A 46 -3.02 11.00 -6.64
N LYS A 47 -3.30 11.35 -7.90
CA LYS A 47 -4.60 11.88 -8.34
C LYS A 47 -5.73 10.88 -8.08
N ALA A 48 -5.54 9.61 -8.42
CA ALA A 48 -6.56 8.58 -8.29
C ALA A 48 -6.89 8.23 -6.83
N TYR A 49 -5.91 8.33 -5.92
CA TYR A 49 -6.09 7.99 -4.50
C TYR A 49 -6.34 9.21 -3.60
N MET A 50 -6.19 10.44 -4.12
CA MET A 50 -6.42 11.69 -3.39
C MET A 50 -7.80 11.75 -2.72
N PRO A 51 -8.93 11.34 -3.36
CA PRO A 51 -10.24 11.40 -2.72
C PRO A 51 -10.33 10.55 -1.44
N PHE A 52 -9.72 9.36 -1.44
CA PHE A 52 -9.66 8.48 -0.26
C PHE A 52 -8.89 9.12 0.89
N PHE A 53 -7.68 9.63 0.62
CA PHE A 53 -6.86 10.23 1.66
C PHE A 53 -7.43 11.55 2.17
N ALA A 54 -8.09 12.34 1.31
CA ALA A 54 -8.81 13.54 1.71
C ALA A 54 -10.01 13.19 2.61
N HIS A 55 -10.76 12.14 2.29
CA HIS A 55 -11.83 11.65 3.16
C HIS A 55 -11.27 11.21 4.51
N LEU A 56 -10.21 10.40 4.53
CA LEU A 56 -9.59 9.94 5.78
C LEU A 56 -9.10 11.11 6.65
N ALA A 57 -8.42 12.09 6.06
CA ALA A 57 -7.95 13.29 6.78
C ALA A 57 -9.10 14.09 7.38
N ARG A 58 -10.19 14.27 6.61
CA ARG A 58 -11.40 14.97 7.10
C ARG A 58 -12.02 14.25 8.29
N GLU A 59 -12.19 12.93 8.23
CA GLU A 59 -12.75 12.13 9.33
C GLU A 59 -11.82 12.08 10.56
N LEU A 60 -10.53 12.36 10.39
CA LEU A 60 -9.52 12.46 11.44
C LEU A 60 -9.35 13.90 11.97
N ASP A 61 -10.09 14.87 11.45
CA ASP A 61 -9.93 16.32 11.69
C ASP A 61 -8.46 16.77 11.56
N ALA A 62 -7.81 16.40 10.46
CA ALA A 62 -6.40 16.66 10.19
C ALA A 62 -6.18 17.29 8.81
N ASP A 63 -5.12 18.08 8.69
CA ASP A 63 -4.52 18.41 7.41
C ASP A 63 -3.64 17.24 6.95
N PHE A 64 -3.32 17.16 5.65
CA PHE A 64 -2.47 16.09 5.17
C PHE A 64 -1.60 16.47 3.97
N GLU A 65 -0.56 15.66 3.78
CA GLU A 65 0.21 15.56 2.55
C GLU A 65 0.14 14.13 2.04
N LEU A 66 0.04 13.96 0.72
CA LEU A 66 0.04 12.65 0.07
C LEU A 66 1.30 12.49 -0.77
N PHE A 67 2.07 11.46 -0.48
CA PHE A 67 3.27 11.06 -1.21
C PHE A 67 3.00 9.79 -2.01
N ALA A 68 3.29 9.81 -3.30
CA ALA A 68 3.30 8.62 -4.13
C ALA A 68 4.74 8.26 -4.48
N THR A 69 5.11 6.99 -4.33
CA THR A 69 6.43 6.49 -4.70
C THR A 69 6.47 6.00 -6.15
N THR A 70 7.66 5.93 -6.71
CA THR A 70 7.90 5.39 -8.06
C THR A 70 8.16 3.88 -8.06
N ASP A 71 8.43 3.30 -6.89
CA ASP A 71 8.70 1.89 -6.69
C ASP A 71 8.20 1.41 -5.30
N TRP A 72 7.98 0.11 -5.17
CA TRP A 72 7.45 -0.48 -3.94
C TRP A 72 8.48 -0.53 -2.80
N ALA A 73 9.76 -0.66 -3.13
CA ALA A 73 10.83 -0.68 -2.12
C ALA A 73 10.96 0.69 -1.44
N GLY A 74 10.84 1.78 -2.21
CA GLY A 74 10.85 3.15 -1.71
C GLY A 74 9.75 3.42 -0.68
N MET A 75 8.57 2.83 -0.84
CA MET A 75 7.49 2.94 0.16
C MET A 75 7.89 2.31 1.51
N ALA A 76 8.51 1.13 1.48
CA ALA A 76 9.01 0.48 2.70
C ALA A 76 10.09 1.32 3.40
N VAL A 77 11.00 1.92 2.61
CA VAL A 77 12.04 2.83 3.13
C VAL A 77 11.42 4.07 3.77
N ALA A 78 10.46 4.73 3.12
CA ALA A 78 9.81 5.93 3.64
C ALA A 78 9.06 5.65 4.96
N MET A 79 8.37 4.51 5.05
CA MET A 79 7.74 4.07 6.30
C MET A 79 8.78 3.83 7.40
N GLY A 80 9.87 3.15 7.05
CA GLY A 80 10.96 2.87 7.98
C GLY A 80 11.69 4.09 8.49
N ALA A 81 11.85 5.10 7.66
CA ALA A 81 12.47 6.38 8.03
C ALA A 81 11.54 7.31 8.85
N GLY A 82 10.32 6.87 9.18
CA GLY A 82 9.35 7.69 9.91
C GLY A 82 8.84 8.90 9.11
N GLN A 83 8.91 8.83 7.80
CA GLN A 83 8.45 9.90 6.91
C GLN A 83 6.94 9.86 6.67
N LEU A 84 6.27 8.77 7.07
CA LEU A 84 4.86 8.54 6.87
C LEU A 84 4.16 8.21 8.19
N ASP A 85 2.95 8.73 8.36
CA ASP A 85 2.09 8.44 9.50
C ASP A 85 1.10 7.30 9.19
N LEU A 86 0.85 7.06 7.89
CA LEU A 86 0.05 5.97 7.35
C LEU A 86 0.42 5.73 5.89
N ALA A 87 0.39 4.47 5.43
CA ALA A 87 0.62 4.16 4.05
C ALA A 87 -0.31 3.07 3.50
N TRP A 88 -0.65 3.19 2.22
CA TRP A 88 -1.21 2.15 1.39
C TRP A 88 -0.08 1.40 0.71
N MET A 89 0.14 0.16 1.11
CA MET A 89 1.31 -0.63 0.73
C MET A 89 0.91 -1.96 0.09
N GLY A 90 1.61 -2.35 -0.96
CA GLY A 90 1.53 -3.73 -1.44
C GLY A 90 2.00 -4.72 -0.35
N PRO A 91 1.51 -5.96 -0.35
CA PRO A 91 1.77 -6.93 0.73
C PRO A 91 3.26 -7.16 1.02
N TRP A 92 4.10 -7.28 0.00
CA TRP A 92 5.54 -7.47 0.17
C TRP A 92 6.22 -6.21 0.71
N GLY A 93 5.85 -5.03 0.21
CA GLY A 93 6.34 -3.76 0.75
C GLY A 93 6.00 -3.62 2.24
N TYR A 94 4.78 -4.01 2.64
CA TYR A 94 4.40 -4.06 4.05
C TYR A 94 5.28 -5.01 4.86
N ILE A 95 5.53 -6.23 4.38
CA ILE A 95 6.37 -7.21 5.08
C ILE A 95 7.81 -6.71 5.21
N ILE A 96 8.39 -6.10 4.18
CA ILE A 96 9.74 -5.48 4.27
C ILE A 96 9.76 -4.40 5.35
N ALA A 97 8.77 -3.51 5.35
CA ALA A 97 8.67 -2.44 6.34
C ALA A 97 8.41 -2.99 7.75
N ASN A 98 7.53 -3.99 7.90
CA ASN A 98 7.27 -4.64 9.18
C ASN A 98 8.54 -5.31 9.74
N ASN A 99 9.27 -6.09 8.94
CA ASN A 99 10.50 -6.76 9.36
C ASN A 99 11.59 -5.79 9.78
N SER A 100 11.71 -4.63 9.11
CA SER A 100 12.74 -3.62 9.40
C SER A 100 12.38 -2.67 10.54
N THR A 101 11.10 -2.35 10.73
CA THR A 101 10.66 -1.26 11.62
C THR A 101 9.53 -1.64 12.59
N GLY A 102 8.91 -2.80 12.38
CA GLY A 102 7.77 -3.25 13.19
C GLY A 102 6.47 -2.49 12.87
N CYS A 103 6.34 -1.86 11.70
CA CYS A 103 5.07 -1.25 11.30
C CYS A 103 3.93 -2.28 11.30
N THR A 104 2.67 -1.84 11.42
CA THR A 104 1.52 -2.72 11.61
C THR A 104 0.47 -2.46 10.55
N ALA A 105 -0.04 -3.52 9.90
CA ALA A 105 -1.24 -3.47 9.09
C ALA A 105 -2.48 -3.34 9.98
N LEU A 106 -3.46 -2.57 9.53
CA LEU A 106 -4.72 -2.38 10.26
C LEU A 106 -5.98 -2.68 9.42
N ALA A 107 -5.83 -2.66 8.11
CA ALA A 107 -6.89 -3.03 7.17
C ALA A 107 -6.30 -3.53 5.87
N THR A 108 -7.07 -4.32 5.11
CA THR A 108 -6.77 -4.67 3.72
C THR A 108 -7.92 -4.22 2.82
N VAL A 109 -7.59 -3.80 1.60
CA VAL A 109 -8.60 -3.33 0.64
C VAL A 109 -9.35 -4.50 0.01
N LYS A 110 -10.61 -4.29 -0.35
CA LYS A 110 -11.42 -5.19 -1.18
C LYS A 110 -11.42 -4.70 -2.63
N TYR A 111 -11.28 -5.63 -3.55
CA TYR A 111 -11.45 -5.43 -4.98
C TYR A 111 -12.51 -6.41 -5.47
N ASP A 112 -13.60 -5.92 -6.09
CA ASP A 112 -14.79 -6.71 -6.41
C ASP A 112 -15.24 -7.57 -5.21
N GLU A 113 -15.42 -6.90 -4.06
CA GLU A 113 -15.82 -7.47 -2.76
C GLU A 113 -14.83 -8.48 -2.13
N LYS A 114 -13.68 -8.76 -2.76
CA LYS A 114 -12.71 -9.75 -2.28
C LYS A 114 -11.45 -9.07 -1.73
N PRO A 115 -10.94 -9.48 -0.55
CA PRO A 115 -9.70 -8.95 0.02
C PRO A 115 -8.46 -9.66 -0.55
N VAL A 116 -8.54 -10.15 -1.79
CA VAL A 116 -7.45 -10.90 -2.45
C VAL A 116 -7.29 -10.48 -3.91
N TYR A 117 -6.12 -10.77 -4.47
CA TYR A 117 -5.80 -10.60 -5.88
C TYR A 117 -4.83 -11.71 -6.34
N TYR A 118 -4.44 -11.72 -7.61
CA TYR A 118 -3.61 -12.78 -8.19
C TYR A 118 -2.40 -12.20 -8.91
N ALA A 119 -1.22 -12.78 -8.66
CA ALA A 119 -0.08 -12.60 -9.55
C ALA A 119 -0.34 -13.38 -10.84
N VAL A 120 0.02 -12.77 -11.96
CA VAL A 120 -0.06 -13.42 -13.27
C VAL A 120 1.29 -13.31 -13.99
N ILE A 121 1.56 -14.26 -14.87
CA ILE A 121 2.59 -14.14 -15.90
C ILE A 121 1.85 -14.06 -17.23
N ILE A 122 2.10 -12.99 -17.94
CA ILE A 122 1.55 -12.73 -19.26
C ILE A 122 2.57 -13.06 -20.33
N GLY A 123 2.11 -13.48 -21.50
CA GLY A 123 2.93 -13.75 -22.66
C GLY A 123 2.36 -13.13 -23.92
N LYS A 124 3.23 -12.77 -24.86
CA LYS A 124 2.83 -12.16 -26.13
C LYS A 124 1.89 -13.06 -26.95
N PRO A 125 1.04 -12.51 -27.82
CA PRO A 125 0.20 -13.28 -28.70
C PRO A 125 1.02 -14.26 -29.56
N GLY A 126 0.46 -15.43 -29.83
CA GLY A 126 1.13 -16.44 -30.66
C GLY A 126 2.25 -17.23 -29.97
N LEU A 127 2.64 -16.88 -28.75
CA LEU A 127 3.62 -17.66 -27.98
C LEU A 127 3.06 -19.07 -27.71
N LYS A 128 3.76 -20.10 -28.21
CA LYS A 128 3.37 -21.51 -28.02
C LYS A 128 3.86 -22.01 -26.66
N VAL A 129 3.00 -21.92 -25.64
CA VAL A 129 3.25 -22.44 -24.29
C VAL A 129 2.07 -23.35 -23.93
N ASN A 130 2.30 -24.65 -23.87
CA ASN A 130 1.32 -25.64 -23.45
C ASN A 130 1.50 -25.98 -21.97
N LYS A 131 2.75 -26.02 -21.52
CA LYS A 131 3.11 -26.31 -20.13
C LYS A 131 4.05 -25.23 -19.58
N PHE A 132 3.53 -24.39 -18.71
CA PHE A 132 4.33 -23.40 -18.02
C PHE A 132 4.97 -24.00 -16.75
N PRO A 133 6.29 -23.78 -16.47
CA PRO A 133 7.23 -22.97 -17.25
C PRO A 133 8.01 -23.77 -18.31
N ASP A 134 7.80 -25.09 -18.46
CA ASP A 134 8.67 -26.01 -19.21
C ASP A 134 8.93 -25.53 -20.65
N ASP A 135 7.90 -25.03 -21.32
CA ASP A 135 8.00 -24.56 -22.72
C ASP A 135 8.57 -23.14 -22.85
N THR A 136 9.09 -22.54 -21.76
CA THR A 136 9.49 -21.11 -21.75
C THR A 136 10.99 -20.90 -21.55
N ARG A 137 11.79 -21.97 -21.48
CA ARG A 137 13.24 -21.86 -21.29
C ARG A 137 13.89 -20.99 -22.37
N GLY A 138 14.74 -20.04 -21.95
CA GLY A 138 15.50 -19.17 -22.86
C GLY A 138 14.68 -18.03 -23.48
N LEU A 139 13.37 -17.92 -23.20
CA LEU A 139 12.57 -16.77 -23.60
C LEU A 139 12.93 -15.53 -22.77
N THR A 140 12.61 -14.34 -23.29
CA THR A 140 12.75 -13.11 -22.52
C THR A 140 11.64 -13.03 -21.47
N MET A 141 12.00 -12.66 -20.23
CA MET A 141 11.10 -12.57 -19.10
C MET A 141 11.40 -11.32 -18.28
N SER A 142 10.46 -10.39 -18.26
CA SER A 142 10.57 -9.15 -17.49
C SER A 142 9.82 -9.28 -16.17
N PHE A 143 10.56 -9.14 -15.07
CA PHE A 143 10.00 -9.05 -13.72
C PHE A 143 9.80 -7.57 -13.34
N ALA A 144 8.79 -7.31 -12.52
CA ALA A 144 8.58 -5.97 -12.01
C ALA A 144 9.60 -5.61 -10.91
N ASP A 145 9.38 -4.48 -10.24
CA ASP A 145 10.18 -3.98 -9.12
C ASP A 145 10.36 -5.02 -8.02
N VAL A 146 11.55 -5.08 -7.42
CA VAL A 146 11.92 -6.07 -6.38
C VAL A 146 11.11 -5.94 -5.09
N GLY A 147 10.45 -4.82 -4.86
CA GLY A 147 9.49 -4.61 -3.77
C GLY A 147 8.07 -5.05 -4.12
N SER A 148 7.81 -5.46 -5.37
CA SER A 148 6.48 -5.92 -5.80
C SER A 148 6.20 -7.35 -5.33
N THR A 149 5.03 -7.55 -4.74
CA THR A 149 4.53 -8.88 -4.35
C THR A 149 4.31 -9.77 -5.57
N SER A 150 3.43 -9.35 -6.47
CA SER A 150 2.99 -10.14 -7.63
C SER A 150 3.97 -10.10 -8.78
N GLY A 151 4.71 -9.00 -8.91
CA GLY A 151 5.63 -8.82 -10.02
C GLY A 151 7.03 -9.34 -9.77
N TRP A 152 7.39 -9.60 -8.51
CA TRP A 152 8.72 -10.10 -8.18
C TRP A 152 8.73 -11.23 -7.16
N LEU A 153 8.21 -11.01 -5.93
CA LEU A 153 8.35 -11.99 -4.86
C LEU A 153 7.70 -13.33 -5.19
N ILE A 154 6.42 -13.32 -5.53
CA ILE A 154 5.64 -14.55 -5.74
C ILE A 154 6.11 -15.32 -6.97
N PRO A 155 6.33 -14.70 -8.15
CA PRO A 155 6.94 -15.41 -9.29
C PRO A 155 8.32 -15.97 -8.97
N THR A 156 9.17 -15.26 -8.20
CA THR A 156 10.49 -15.74 -7.78
C THR A 156 10.36 -16.94 -6.84
N TRP A 157 9.43 -16.87 -5.88
CA TRP A 157 9.17 -17.98 -4.95
C TRP A 157 8.69 -19.23 -5.71
N TYR A 158 7.73 -19.09 -6.64
CA TYR A 158 7.28 -20.20 -7.47
C TYR A 158 8.41 -20.79 -8.32
N ALA A 159 9.22 -19.94 -8.93
CA ALA A 159 10.36 -20.39 -9.73
C ALA A 159 11.30 -21.26 -8.89
N LYS A 160 11.71 -20.81 -7.71
CA LYS A 160 12.67 -21.51 -6.87
C LYS A 160 12.06 -22.70 -6.14
N GLU A 161 10.89 -22.51 -5.51
CA GLU A 161 10.36 -23.51 -4.58
C GLU A 161 9.41 -24.51 -5.26
N VAL A 162 8.68 -24.11 -6.28
CA VAL A 162 7.70 -24.97 -6.95
C VAL A 162 8.24 -25.54 -8.25
N TRP A 163 8.73 -24.69 -9.15
CA TRP A 163 9.23 -25.13 -10.46
C TRP A 163 10.70 -25.58 -10.41
N LYS A 164 11.40 -25.32 -9.31
CA LYS A 164 12.81 -25.71 -9.10
C LYS A 164 13.75 -25.19 -10.19
N ILE A 165 13.54 -23.96 -10.61
CA ILE A 165 14.35 -23.23 -11.58
C ILE A 165 14.91 -21.95 -10.97
N ASP A 166 16.08 -21.51 -11.44
CA ASP A 166 16.58 -20.16 -11.17
C ASP A 166 16.11 -19.22 -12.29
N PRO A 167 15.28 -18.21 -12.00
CA PRO A 167 14.79 -17.27 -13.01
C PRO A 167 15.90 -16.67 -13.86
N LYS A 168 17.05 -16.34 -13.25
CA LYS A 168 18.16 -15.62 -13.90
C LYS A 168 18.92 -16.46 -14.91
N THR A 169 18.86 -17.77 -14.78
CA THR A 169 19.54 -18.70 -15.71
C THR A 169 18.56 -19.44 -16.60
N TYR A 170 17.30 -19.54 -16.20
CA TYR A 170 16.26 -20.21 -16.94
C TYR A 170 15.70 -19.37 -18.10
N TRP A 171 15.49 -18.07 -17.84
CA TRP A 171 15.03 -17.09 -18.81
C TRP A 171 16.12 -16.06 -19.17
N LYS A 172 15.92 -15.34 -20.27
CA LYS A 172 16.61 -14.05 -20.50
C LYS A 172 15.96 -13.02 -19.60
N TYR A 173 16.45 -12.94 -18.37
CA TYR A 173 15.83 -12.27 -17.24
C TYR A 173 16.13 -10.76 -17.19
N SER A 174 15.11 -9.97 -16.89
CA SER A 174 15.24 -8.58 -16.42
C SER A 174 14.31 -8.34 -15.24
N GLU A 175 14.61 -7.31 -14.42
CA GLU A 175 13.78 -6.90 -13.27
C GLU A 175 13.81 -5.38 -13.11
N GLY A 176 12.86 -4.81 -12.35
CA GLY A 176 12.79 -3.38 -12.03
C GLY A 176 11.78 -2.59 -12.87
N ALA A 177 11.05 -3.23 -13.77
CA ALA A 177 10.00 -2.56 -14.52
C ALA A 177 8.78 -2.23 -13.65
N THR A 178 7.98 -1.26 -14.06
CA THR A 178 6.62 -1.10 -13.53
C THR A 178 5.69 -2.15 -14.15
N HIS A 179 4.58 -2.49 -13.48
CA HIS A 179 3.58 -3.39 -14.05
C HIS A 179 3.05 -2.90 -15.40
N ALA A 180 2.77 -1.60 -15.51
CA ALA A 180 2.32 -1.01 -16.76
C ALA A 180 3.39 -1.11 -17.88
N ALA A 181 4.66 -0.91 -17.55
CA ALA A 181 5.75 -1.08 -18.51
C ALA A 181 5.86 -2.54 -18.99
N ASN A 182 5.66 -3.51 -18.10
CA ASN A 182 5.63 -4.93 -18.44
C ASN A 182 4.51 -5.28 -19.44
N GLU A 183 3.28 -4.79 -19.21
CA GLU A 183 2.16 -4.95 -20.13
C GLU A 183 2.47 -4.35 -21.51
N MET A 184 3.00 -3.14 -21.54
CA MET A 184 3.36 -2.46 -22.80
C MET A 184 4.52 -3.16 -23.52
N ALA A 185 5.53 -3.66 -22.80
CA ALA A 185 6.66 -4.38 -23.39
C ALA A 185 6.22 -5.70 -24.06
N VAL A 186 5.29 -6.41 -23.43
CA VAL A 186 4.72 -7.64 -24.02
C VAL A 186 3.87 -7.31 -25.24
N GLN A 187 3.02 -6.28 -25.18
CA GLN A 187 2.23 -5.83 -26.33
C GLN A 187 3.11 -5.40 -27.51
N ALA A 188 4.21 -4.69 -27.24
CA ALA A 188 5.16 -4.24 -28.26
C ALA A 188 6.10 -5.35 -28.77
N GLY A 189 6.03 -6.57 -28.19
CA GLY A 189 6.93 -7.67 -28.53
C GLY A 189 8.38 -7.49 -28.05
N GLN A 190 8.64 -6.51 -27.17
CA GLN A 190 9.95 -6.27 -26.56
C GLN A 190 10.32 -7.34 -25.52
N SER A 191 9.32 -7.96 -24.89
CA SER A 191 9.47 -9.12 -24.04
C SER A 191 8.53 -10.22 -24.49
N ASP A 192 8.98 -11.49 -24.44
CA ASP A 192 8.12 -12.64 -24.72
C ASP A 192 7.08 -12.82 -23.62
N MET A 193 7.50 -12.58 -22.38
CA MET A 193 6.69 -12.73 -21.17
C MET A 193 7.03 -11.65 -20.15
N ALA A 194 6.08 -11.37 -19.25
CA ALA A 194 6.31 -10.49 -18.11
C ALA A 194 5.45 -10.88 -16.93
N THR A 195 5.87 -10.44 -15.75
CA THR A 195 5.07 -10.54 -14.53
C THR A 195 4.11 -9.35 -14.40
N ASP A 196 2.91 -9.62 -13.91
CA ASP A 196 1.90 -8.62 -13.62
C ASP A 196 0.95 -9.10 -12.50
N PHE A 197 -0.15 -8.42 -12.31
CA PHE A 197 -1.28 -8.85 -11.51
C PHE A 197 -2.61 -8.59 -12.23
N ASP A 198 -3.59 -9.41 -11.90
CA ASP A 198 -4.89 -9.45 -12.57
C ASP A 198 -5.56 -8.08 -12.71
N ARG A 199 -5.54 -7.28 -11.65
CA ARG A 199 -6.19 -5.95 -11.62
C ARG A 199 -5.49 -4.92 -12.51
N ASN A 200 -4.14 -4.91 -12.54
CA ASN A 200 -3.42 -3.99 -13.43
C ASN A 200 -3.71 -4.32 -14.88
N ARG A 201 -3.61 -5.61 -15.25
CA ARG A 201 -3.95 -6.06 -16.60
C ARG A 201 -5.36 -5.63 -17.01
N ASN A 202 -6.36 -5.86 -16.15
CA ASN A 202 -7.73 -5.47 -16.41
C ASN A 202 -7.87 -3.94 -16.58
N ALA A 203 -7.30 -3.15 -15.67
CA ALA A 203 -7.35 -1.69 -15.74
C ALA A 203 -6.63 -1.13 -17.00
N MET A 204 -5.51 -1.75 -17.42
CA MET A 204 -4.79 -1.36 -18.65
C MET A 204 -5.65 -1.64 -19.90
N ILE A 205 -6.39 -2.75 -19.91
CA ILE A 205 -7.32 -3.09 -21.00
C ILE A 205 -8.53 -2.15 -21.00
N GLU A 206 -9.19 -1.95 -19.86
CA GLU A 206 -10.34 -1.08 -19.71
C GLU A 206 -10.07 0.37 -20.10
N SER A 207 -8.87 0.86 -19.74
CA SER A 207 -8.43 2.21 -20.13
C SER A 207 -7.95 2.32 -21.58
N GLY A 208 -7.92 1.24 -22.35
CA GLY A 208 -7.43 1.19 -23.72
C GLY A 208 -5.91 1.38 -23.87
N ARG A 209 -5.15 1.33 -22.78
CA ARG A 209 -3.68 1.44 -22.80
C ARG A 209 -3.01 0.20 -23.43
N VAL A 210 -3.62 -0.96 -23.23
CA VAL A 210 -3.26 -2.19 -23.93
C VAL A 210 -4.51 -2.82 -24.55
N LYS A 211 -4.35 -3.52 -25.67
CA LYS A 211 -5.44 -4.24 -26.32
C LYS A 211 -5.75 -5.52 -25.56
N ALA A 212 -7.02 -5.93 -25.53
CA ALA A 212 -7.45 -7.14 -24.82
C ALA A 212 -6.78 -8.43 -25.33
N ASP A 213 -6.41 -8.48 -26.61
CA ASP A 213 -5.75 -9.58 -27.28
C ASP A 213 -4.23 -9.43 -27.39
N SER A 214 -3.65 -8.37 -26.80
CA SER A 214 -2.21 -8.08 -26.86
C SER A 214 -1.34 -9.01 -26.03
N ASN A 215 -1.95 -9.76 -25.13
CA ASN A 215 -1.28 -10.77 -24.32
C ASN A 215 -2.25 -11.86 -23.86
N LYS A 216 -1.71 -12.97 -23.41
CA LYS A 216 -2.47 -14.04 -22.73
C LYS A 216 -1.85 -14.36 -21.38
N ILE A 217 -2.67 -14.76 -20.43
CA ILE A 217 -2.20 -15.26 -19.13
C ILE A 217 -1.64 -16.66 -19.33
N LEU A 218 -0.38 -16.85 -18.98
CA LEU A 218 0.33 -18.13 -19.02
C LEU A 218 0.31 -18.87 -17.69
N TRP A 219 0.23 -18.11 -16.60
CA TRP A 219 0.20 -18.62 -15.24
C TRP A 219 -0.51 -17.64 -14.30
N THR A 220 -1.18 -18.20 -13.29
CA THR A 220 -1.85 -17.45 -12.22
C THR A 220 -1.48 -18.07 -10.88
N SER A 221 -1.18 -17.24 -9.89
CA SER A 221 -0.88 -17.67 -8.52
C SER A 221 -2.10 -18.20 -7.78
N LYS A 222 -1.89 -18.78 -6.59
CA LYS A 222 -2.93 -18.85 -5.56
C LYS A 222 -3.34 -17.43 -5.14
N PRO A 223 -4.54 -17.26 -4.51
CA PRO A 223 -4.96 -15.96 -3.99
C PRO A 223 -3.91 -15.36 -3.07
N LEU A 224 -3.62 -14.08 -3.24
CA LEU A 224 -2.71 -13.30 -2.40
C LEU A 224 -3.54 -12.31 -1.56
N PRO A 225 -3.14 -12.02 -0.31
CA PRO A 225 -3.76 -10.94 0.45
C PRO A 225 -3.64 -9.64 -0.33
N ASN A 226 -4.65 -8.78 -0.24
CA ASN A 226 -4.65 -7.49 -0.92
C ASN A 226 -3.81 -6.45 -0.16
N ASP A 227 -3.69 -5.23 -0.73
CA ASP A 227 -2.84 -4.17 -0.19
C ASP A 227 -3.23 -3.80 1.24
N ALA A 228 -2.23 -3.48 2.04
CA ALA A 228 -2.35 -3.09 3.43
C ALA A 228 -2.51 -1.58 3.60
N ILE A 229 -3.39 -1.18 4.49
CA ILE A 229 -3.27 0.11 5.18
C ILE A 229 -2.42 -0.13 6.41
N ALA A 230 -1.25 0.49 6.46
CA ALA A 230 -0.25 0.26 7.50
C ALA A 230 0.17 1.56 8.20
N VAL A 231 0.56 1.43 9.46
CA VAL A 231 1.03 2.54 10.31
C VAL A 231 2.34 2.20 11.00
N PRO A 232 3.16 3.19 11.41
CA PRO A 232 4.38 2.95 12.17
C PRO A 232 4.13 2.19 13.48
N LYS A 233 5.14 1.45 13.96
CA LYS A 233 5.11 0.63 15.19
C LYS A 233 4.55 1.36 16.41
N ASN A 234 4.96 2.60 16.61
CA ASN A 234 4.63 3.37 17.81
C ASN A 234 3.37 4.23 17.64
N THR A 235 2.55 3.94 16.65
CA THR A 235 1.27 4.65 16.45
C THR A 235 0.34 4.40 17.63
N PRO A 236 -0.27 5.44 18.24
CA PRO A 236 -1.16 5.27 19.37
C PRO A 236 -2.34 4.36 19.04
N ALA A 237 -2.69 3.44 19.94
CA ALA A 237 -3.78 2.48 19.74
C ALA A 237 -5.13 3.16 19.44
N ALA A 238 -5.40 4.31 20.06
CA ALA A 238 -6.60 5.10 19.78
C ALA A 238 -6.66 5.60 18.33
N PHE A 239 -5.52 6.04 17.77
CA PHE A 239 -5.44 6.46 16.37
C PHE A 239 -5.63 5.26 15.42
N ILE A 240 -5.00 4.10 15.72
CA ILE A 240 -5.20 2.86 14.97
C ILE A 240 -6.68 2.47 14.93
N ALA A 241 -7.33 2.46 16.09
CA ALA A 241 -8.77 2.11 16.19
C ALA A 241 -9.65 3.10 15.41
N GLN A 242 -9.34 4.39 15.47
CA GLN A 242 -10.06 5.42 14.73
C GLN A 242 -9.91 5.25 13.22
N VAL A 243 -8.68 5.10 12.71
CA VAL A 243 -8.43 4.86 11.28
C VAL A 243 -9.12 3.58 10.83
N GLN A 244 -8.97 2.49 11.58
CA GLN A 244 -9.59 1.20 11.25
C GLN A 244 -11.12 1.32 11.17
N LYS A 245 -11.74 2.02 12.10
CA LYS A 245 -13.18 2.30 12.09
C LYS A 245 -13.60 3.07 10.84
N ILE A 246 -12.88 4.13 10.50
CA ILE A 246 -13.18 4.98 9.33
C ILE A 246 -13.08 4.15 8.04
N VAL A 247 -11.96 3.48 7.80
CA VAL A 247 -11.76 2.78 6.53
C VAL A 247 -12.70 1.59 6.37
N THR A 248 -12.99 0.83 7.44
CA THR A 248 -13.91 -0.32 7.36
C THR A 248 -15.39 0.07 7.32
N ALA A 249 -15.72 1.33 7.61
CA ALA A 249 -17.07 1.86 7.46
C ALA A 249 -17.38 2.34 6.03
N ILE A 250 -16.38 2.44 5.15
CA ILE A 250 -16.60 2.83 3.76
C ILE A 250 -17.46 1.79 3.06
N THR A 251 -18.67 2.21 2.67
CA THR A 251 -19.61 1.38 1.91
C THR A 251 -19.21 1.28 0.45
N VAL A 252 -19.78 0.31 -0.29
CA VAL A 252 -19.55 0.17 -1.74
C VAL A 252 -19.90 1.46 -2.49
N ASP A 253 -21.00 2.13 -2.12
CA ASP A 253 -21.41 3.38 -2.77
C ASP A 253 -20.42 4.52 -2.51
N GLN A 254 -19.92 4.64 -1.28
CA GLN A 254 -18.85 5.59 -0.97
C GLN A 254 -17.55 5.24 -1.69
N ALA A 255 -17.21 3.96 -1.77
CA ALA A 255 -16.00 3.50 -2.46
C ALA A 255 -15.96 3.95 -3.93
N ARG A 256 -17.10 3.96 -4.64
CA ARG A 256 -17.20 4.43 -6.04
C ARG A 256 -16.73 5.87 -6.25
N THR A 257 -16.79 6.71 -5.23
CA THR A 257 -16.36 8.11 -5.30
C THR A 257 -15.01 8.35 -4.65
N LEU A 258 -14.59 7.48 -3.74
CA LEU A 258 -13.38 7.65 -2.96
C LEU A 258 -12.19 6.84 -3.50
N LEU A 259 -12.45 5.76 -4.21
CA LEU A 259 -11.44 4.79 -4.63
C LEU A 259 -11.46 4.63 -6.16
N PRO A 260 -10.37 4.17 -6.76
CA PRO A 260 -10.39 3.75 -8.16
C PRO A 260 -11.41 2.63 -8.42
N ASN A 261 -11.79 2.45 -9.69
CA ASN A 261 -12.77 1.45 -10.11
C ASN A 261 -12.46 0.06 -9.53
N HIS A 262 -13.52 -0.69 -9.25
CA HIS A 262 -13.49 -2.04 -8.67
C HIS A 262 -13.06 -2.14 -7.20
N TYR A 263 -12.50 -1.08 -6.60
CA TYR A 263 -12.28 -1.08 -5.16
C TYR A 263 -13.61 -0.84 -4.43
N THR A 264 -13.94 -1.72 -3.48
CA THR A 264 -15.28 -1.77 -2.87
C THR A 264 -15.27 -1.54 -1.36
N GLY A 265 -14.14 -1.11 -0.81
CA GLY A 265 -13.97 -0.82 0.62
C GLY A 265 -12.86 -1.63 1.27
N PHE A 266 -12.96 -1.85 2.58
CA PHE A 266 -11.90 -2.48 3.37
C PHE A 266 -12.46 -3.50 4.35
N VAL A 267 -11.60 -4.43 4.76
CA VAL A 267 -11.82 -5.29 5.93
C VAL A 267 -10.67 -5.11 6.91
N LYS A 268 -10.91 -5.39 8.19
CA LYS A 268 -9.85 -5.44 9.20
C LYS A 268 -8.80 -6.46 8.81
N ALA A 269 -7.55 -6.10 9.00
CA ALA A 269 -6.42 -7.00 8.83
C ALA A 269 -5.35 -6.67 9.87
N ASP A 270 -4.52 -7.65 10.13
CA ASP A 270 -3.31 -7.53 10.95
C ASP A 270 -2.16 -8.25 10.24
N HIS A 271 -1.05 -8.43 10.93
CA HIS A 271 0.10 -9.12 10.36
C HIS A 271 -0.20 -10.56 9.92
N ALA A 272 -1.10 -11.27 10.61
CA ALA A 272 -1.43 -12.65 10.29
C ALA A 272 -2.01 -12.81 8.87
N ALA A 273 -2.70 -11.79 8.37
CA ALA A 273 -3.21 -11.79 6.99
C ALA A 273 -2.09 -11.87 5.93
N TYR A 274 -0.87 -11.49 6.30
CA TYR A 274 0.29 -11.38 5.39
C TYR A 274 1.37 -12.46 5.64
N GLU A 275 1.16 -13.40 6.55
CA GLU A 275 2.13 -14.47 6.85
C GLU A 275 2.56 -15.29 5.62
N SER A 276 1.68 -15.50 4.66
CA SER A 276 2.03 -16.22 3.43
C SER A 276 3.08 -15.48 2.59
N ILE A 277 3.02 -14.15 2.60
CA ILE A 277 3.97 -13.28 1.92
C ILE A 277 5.31 -13.25 2.68
N GLU A 278 5.26 -13.19 4.01
CA GLU A 278 6.45 -13.29 4.85
C GLU A 278 7.18 -14.62 4.63
N LYS A 279 6.46 -15.76 4.67
CA LYS A 279 7.02 -17.09 4.40
C LYS A 279 7.68 -17.17 3.02
N ALA A 280 7.08 -16.56 1.99
CA ALA A 280 7.68 -16.47 0.67
C ALA A 280 8.97 -15.64 0.70
N GLY A 281 8.97 -14.48 1.39
CA GLY A 281 10.15 -13.63 1.55
C GLY A 281 11.32 -14.31 2.27
N ILE A 282 11.03 -15.10 3.29
CA ILE A 282 12.02 -15.94 3.99
C ILE A 282 12.58 -17.01 3.05
N ALA A 283 11.71 -17.73 2.35
CA ALA A 283 12.10 -18.81 1.45
C ALA A 283 13.01 -18.34 0.30
N VAL A 284 12.77 -17.14 -0.25
CA VAL A 284 13.66 -16.57 -1.28
C VAL A 284 14.91 -15.88 -0.70
N GLY A 285 15.08 -15.86 0.63
CA GLY A 285 16.25 -15.33 1.33
C GLY A 285 16.33 -13.81 1.41
N LYS A 286 15.19 -13.11 1.31
CA LYS A 286 15.13 -11.63 1.35
C LYS A 286 14.94 -11.06 2.75
N ILE A 287 14.30 -11.80 3.63
CA ILE A 287 14.17 -11.49 5.06
C ILE A 287 14.59 -12.69 5.88
N LYS A 288 15.03 -12.44 7.11
CA LYS A 288 15.36 -13.50 8.05
C LYS A 288 14.12 -13.91 8.84
N LYS A 289 14.05 -15.19 9.21
CA LYS A 289 13.07 -15.63 10.20
C LYS A 289 13.44 -14.97 11.53
N VAL A 290 12.52 -14.20 12.10
CA VAL A 290 12.67 -13.60 13.45
C VAL A 290 12.31 -14.66 14.51
#